data_dde93b71928b582d6ca82f50a9edd33f
#
_entry.id   dde93b71928b582d6ca82f50a9edd33f
#
_cell.length_a   1.000
_cell.length_b   1.000
_cell.length_c   1.000
_cell.angle_alpha   90.00
_cell.angle_beta   90.00
_cell.angle_gamma   90.00
#
_symmetry.space_group_name_H-M   'P 1'
#
loop_
_entity.id
_entity.type
_entity.pdbx_description
1 polymer ?
#
loop_
_entity_poly.entity_id
_entity_poly.type
_entity_poly.pdbx_seq_one_letter_code
_entity_poly.pdbx_strand_id
1 'polypeptide(L)'
;MLSEGNKVNSSQTELNEEFIDLSHYFRVVNNNKWRILSLSLVITLLTTLIVLSMVPIYQASSSLLIESEETNVISIEQVYGLDASKKEYLETQYEILKSRHIASKVVDKLNLGEHPTFQKYFDQEPTVIDSAKESIKSLLTFLPRQEPIKLSEEALEEKRKQKLVTIFSENLHISPVPNTQVVKIAYTSESPELAAEISNTVADVYIENYLEAKFEMTSKATSWLNESLAGLREKLERSEQKLAEFYEREQLVDLDGVVGLAAEELQGLS
;
A
#
# COMPACT_ATOMS: atom_id res chain seq x y z
N MET A 1 52.29 84.93 38.46
CA MET A 1 53.01 83.70 38.14
C MET A 1 51.96 82.61 38.00
N LEU A 2 51.64 82.29 36.82
CA LEU A 2 51.48 81.01 36.18
C LEU A 2 50.83 79.85 36.98
N SER A 3 49.61 79.45 36.63
CA SER A 3 49.15 78.10 36.84
C SER A 3 48.16 77.76 35.65
N GLU A 4 48.69 76.86 34.84
CA GLU A 4 47.93 76.29 33.68
C GLU A 4 46.75 75.44 34.13
N GLY A 5 45.60 75.68 33.50
CA GLY A 5 44.45 74.89 33.67
C GLY A 5 44.47 73.71 32.69
N ASN A 6 44.38 72.53 33.25
CA ASN A 6 44.20 71.24 32.50
C ASN A 6 42.76 71.10 32.06
N LYS A 7 42.55 71.17 30.73
CA LYS A 7 41.25 70.87 30.10
C LYS A 7 41.10 69.34 29.99
N VAL A 8 40.26 68.76 30.78
CA VAL A 8 39.77 67.40 30.59
C VAL A 8 38.80 67.38 29.42
N ASN A 9 39.22 66.77 28.37
CA ASN A 9 38.43 66.55 27.17
C ASN A 9 37.52 65.36 27.41
N SER A 10 36.29 65.56 27.81
CA SER A 10 35.28 64.50 27.90
C SER A 10 34.77 64.19 26.52
N SER A 11 35.27 63.15 25.89
CA SER A 11 34.74 62.54 24.70
C SER A 11 33.34 62.00 24.99
N GLN A 12 32.28 62.75 24.67
CA GLN A 12 30.94 62.21 24.63
C GLN A 12 30.86 61.28 23.43
N THR A 13 30.81 59.97 23.72
CA THR A 13 30.38 58.95 22.76
C THR A 13 28.91 59.22 22.51
N GLU A 14 28.58 59.94 21.46
CA GLU A 14 27.24 60.04 20.97
C GLU A 14 26.81 58.61 20.48
N LEU A 15 25.97 57.97 21.26
CA LEU A 15 25.19 56.82 20.81
C LEU A 15 24.26 57.34 19.70
N ASN A 16 24.66 57.20 18.45
CA ASN A 16 23.77 57.34 17.35
C ASN A 16 22.70 56.25 17.44
N GLU A 17 21.65 56.52 18.20
CA GLU A 17 20.40 55.81 18.01
C GLU A 17 19.91 56.19 16.61
N GLU A 18 20.08 55.32 15.63
CA GLU A 18 19.45 55.44 14.31
C GLU A 18 17.94 55.37 14.52
N PHE A 19 17.38 56.54 14.80
CA PHE A 19 15.93 56.69 14.72
C PHE A 19 15.52 56.48 13.28
N ILE A 20 14.93 55.31 13.00
CA ILE A 20 14.36 55.01 11.67
C ILE A 20 13.29 56.06 11.41
N ASP A 21 13.60 57.03 10.56
CA ASP A 21 12.66 58.11 10.21
C ASP A 21 11.52 57.54 9.36
N LEU A 22 10.49 57.03 10.06
CA LEU A 22 9.26 56.53 9.43
C LEU A 22 8.57 57.55 8.55
N SER A 23 8.78 58.86 8.78
CA SER A 23 8.19 59.93 7.97
C SER A 23 8.80 60.00 6.57
N HIS A 24 10.07 59.62 6.45
CA HIS A 24 10.74 59.56 5.13
C HIS A 24 10.15 58.43 4.28
N TYR A 25 9.98 57.24 4.86
CA TYR A 25 9.36 56.08 4.17
C TYR A 25 7.92 56.36 3.78
N PHE A 26 7.14 57.02 4.63
CA PHE A 26 5.74 57.39 4.35
C PHE A 26 5.68 58.38 3.18
N ARG A 27 6.62 59.32 3.08
CA ARG A 27 6.69 60.31 1.99
C ARG A 27 7.09 59.64 0.66
N VAL A 28 8.02 58.69 0.69
CA VAL A 28 8.43 57.93 -0.50
C VAL A 28 7.27 57.07 -1.02
N VAL A 29 6.54 56.39 -0.12
CA VAL A 29 5.37 55.59 -0.48
C VAL A 29 4.26 56.47 -1.05
N ASN A 30 3.97 57.63 -0.44
CA ASN A 30 2.92 58.53 -0.91
C ASN A 30 3.26 59.15 -2.28
N ASN A 31 4.53 59.48 -2.55
CA ASN A 31 4.97 60.02 -3.84
C ASN A 31 4.89 58.98 -4.96
N ASN A 32 5.13 57.70 -4.65
CA ASN A 32 5.13 56.61 -5.62
C ASN A 32 3.87 55.71 -5.55
N LYS A 33 2.83 56.14 -4.83
CA LYS A 33 1.61 55.34 -4.60
C LYS A 33 0.99 54.74 -5.86
N TRP A 34 0.95 55.49 -6.96
CA TRP A 34 0.42 55.00 -8.23
C TRP A 34 1.30 53.92 -8.87
N ARG A 35 2.63 54.01 -8.74
CA ARG A 35 3.56 52.98 -9.23
C ARG A 35 3.50 51.72 -8.38
N ILE A 36 3.42 51.89 -7.08
CA ILE A 36 3.28 50.78 -6.13
C ILE A 36 1.93 50.05 -6.35
N LEU A 37 0.85 50.86 -6.51
CA LEU A 37 -0.49 50.33 -6.75
C LEU A 37 -0.57 49.57 -8.08
N SER A 38 0.00 50.13 -9.18
CA SER A 38 0.01 49.44 -10.46
C SER A 38 0.84 48.16 -10.45
N LEU A 39 2.00 48.17 -9.79
CA LEU A 39 2.83 46.96 -9.64
C LEU A 39 2.12 45.91 -8.82
N SER A 40 1.50 46.28 -7.69
CA SER A 40 0.69 45.37 -6.84
C SER A 40 -0.47 44.77 -7.64
N LEU A 41 -1.17 45.58 -8.43
CA LEU A 41 -2.29 45.13 -9.24
C LEU A 41 -1.83 44.12 -10.31
N VAL A 42 -0.69 44.37 -10.98
CA VAL A 42 -0.12 43.45 -11.98
C VAL A 42 0.25 42.12 -11.32
N ILE A 43 0.93 42.15 -10.17
CA ILE A 43 1.32 40.94 -9.45
C ILE A 43 0.06 40.15 -9.02
N THR A 44 -0.94 40.84 -8.46
CA THR A 44 -2.19 40.20 -8.05
C THR A 44 -2.92 39.56 -9.22
N LEU A 45 -3.01 40.26 -10.35
CA LEU A 45 -3.65 39.76 -11.56
C LEU A 45 -2.92 38.53 -12.11
N LEU A 46 -1.60 38.58 -12.13
CA LEU A 46 -0.75 37.47 -12.61
C LEU A 46 -0.87 36.24 -11.65
N THR A 47 -0.84 36.47 -10.36
CA THR A 47 -1.04 35.41 -9.36
C THR A 47 -2.42 34.78 -9.48
N THR A 48 -3.47 35.62 -9.62
CA THR A 48 -4.84 35.14 -9.81
C THR A 48 -4.96 34.28 -11.07
N LEU A 49 -4.33 34.69 -12.16
CA LEU A 49 -4.35 33.95 -13.41
C LEU A 49 -3.66 32.59 -13.27
N ILE A 50 -2.52 32.54 -12.57
CA ILE A 50 -1.83 31.28 -12.27
C ILE A 50 -2.71 30.35 -11.43
N VAL A 51 -3.31 30.88 -10.36
CA VAL A 51 -4.16 30.06 -9.44
C VAL A 51 -5.40 29.54 -10.17
N LEU A 52 -6.04 30.34 -11.04
CA LEU A 52 -7.19 29.89 -11.82
C LEU A 52 -6.81 28.85 -12.90
N SER A 53 -5.56 28.81 -13.31
CA SER A 53 -5.04 27.82 -14.27
C SER A 53 -4.71 26.46 -13.61
N MET A 54 -4.66 26.38 -12.26
CA MET A 54 -4.37 25.13 -11.56
C MET A 54 -5.59 24.20 -11.58
N VAL A 55 -5.36 22.94 -11.95
CA VAL A 55 -6.40 21.91 -11.90
C VAL A 55 -6.69 21.57 -10.43
N PRO A 56 -7.96 21.60 -9.98
CA PRO A 56 -8.31 21.22 -8.62
C PRO A 56 -8.08 19.72 -8.44
N ILE A 57 -7.58 19.35 -7.25
CA ILE A 57 -7.31 17.95 -6.87
C ILE A 57 -8.24 17.61 -5.71
N TYR A 58 -8.94 16.48 -5.84
CA TYR A 58 -9.89 15.97 -4.85
C TYR A 58 -9.36 14.68 -4.25
N GLN A 59 -9.60 14.48 -2.96
CA GLN A 59 -9.29 13.24 -2.27
C GLN A 59 -10.57 12.67 -1.65
N ALA A 60 -10.90 11.45 -2.01
CA ALA A 60 -11.95 10.68 -1.36
C ALA A 60 -11.33 9.56 -0.51
N SER A 61 -12.04 9.11 0.52
CA SER A 61 -11.55 8.03 1.37
C SER A 61 -12.66 7.10 1.83
N SER A 62 -12.38 5.79 1.78
CA SER A 62 -13.17 4.73 2.40
C SER A 62 -12.45 4.15 3.62
N SER A 63 -13.18 3.45 4.49
CA SER A 63 -12.64 2.81 5.68
C SER A 63 -12.94 1.31 5.63
N LEU A 64 -11.91 0.51 5.86
CA LEU A 64 -11.99 -0.94 5.88
C LEU A 64 -11.61 -1.46 7.26
N LEU A 65 -12.46 -2.30 7.86
CA LEU A 65 -12.15 -3.05 9.08
C LEU A 65 -11.47 -4.37 8.70
N ILE A 66 -10.28 -4.61 9.25
CA ILE A 66 -9.53 -5.86 9.04
C ILE A 66 -9.53 -6.64 10.36
N GLU A 67 -10.43 -7.60 10.49
CA GLU A 67 -10.45 -8.49 11.65
C GLU A 67 -9.29 -9.49 11.60
N SER A 68 -8.53 -9.58 12.70
CA SER A 68 -7.58 -10.67 12.90
C SER A 68 -8.35 -11.87 13.45
N GLU A 69 -8.41 -12.97 12.71
CA GLU A 69 -8.94 -14.22 13.25
C GLU A 69 -8.06 -14.70 14.39
N GLU A 70 -8.61 -14.70 15.59
CA GLU A 70 -7.97 -15.39 16.72
C GLU A 70 -8.15 -16.90 16.50
N THR A 71 -7.09 -17.57 16.10
CA THR A 71 -7.03 -19.03 16.19
C THR A 71 -7.04 -19.36 17.68
N ASN A 72 -8.19 -19.77 18.20
CA ASN A 72 -8.37 -20.22 19.59
C ASN A 72 -7.62 -21.54 19.86
N VAL A 73 -6.32 -21.58 19.60
CA VAL A 73 -5.43 -22.61 20.11
C VAL A 73 -4.83 -22.05 21.39
N ILE A 74 -5.44 -22.38 22.53
CA ILE A 74 -4.96 -21.97 23.83
C ILE A 74 -3.60 -22.66 24.09
N SER A 75 -2.52 -21.97 23.68
CA SER A 75 -1.19 -22.31 24.14
C SER A 75 -0.74 -21.29 25.17
N ILE A 76 -0.16 -21.78 26.24
CA ILE A 76 0.22 -21.02 27.44
C ILE A 76 1.27 -19.92 27.12
N GLU A 77 1.91 -19.97 25.96
CA GLU A 77 2.85 -18.98 25.45
C GLU A 77 2.19 -17.67 24.95
N GLN A 78 0.88 -17.67 24.71
CA GLN A 78 0.15 -16.52 24.17
C GLN A 78 -0.09 -15.39 25.17
N VAL A 79 0.12 -15.58 26.47
CA VAL A 79 -0.16 -14.55 27.50
C VAL A 79 0.79 -13.34 27.40
N TYR A 80 1.96 -13.50 26.77
CA TYR A 80 2.97 -12.44 26.64
C TYR A 80 3.21 -11.95 25.19
N GLY A 81 2.63 -12.58 24.17
CA GLY A 81 2.92 -12.27 22.74
C GLY A 81 1.72 -11.80 21.90
N LEU A 82 0.52 -11.70 22.46
CA LEU A 82 -0.74 -11.47 21.73
C LEU A 82 -0.76 -10.15 20.93
N ASP A 83 -0.13 -9.10 21.43
CA ASP A 83 -0.12 -7.79 20.75
C ASP A 83 0.83 -7.76 19.53
N ALA A 84 1.94 -8.49 19.58
CA ALA A 84 2.91 -8.50 18.50
C ALA A 84 2.38 -9.22 17.25
N SER A 85 1.78 -10.41 17.42
CA SER A 85 1.25 -11.17 16.27
C SER A 85 0.04 -10.53 15.61
N LYS A 86 -0.81 -9.84 16.37
CA LYS A 86 -1.91 -9.02 15.81
C LYS A 86 -1.38 -7.86 14.99
N LYS A 87 -0.34 -7.19 15.47
CA LYS A 87 0.28 -6.08 14.76
C LYS A 87 0.95 -6.54 13.47
N GLU A 88 1.72 -7.63 13.50
CA GLU A 88 2.36 -8.22 12.32
C GLU A 88 1.34 -8.67 11.27
N TYR A 89 0.22 -9.27 11.71
CA TYR A 89 -0.89 -9.62 10.82
C TYR A 89 -1.45 -8.39 10.12
N LEU A 90 -1.77 -7.32 10.85
CA LEU A 90 -2.30 -6.09 10.28
C LEU A 90 -1.30 -5.42 9.32
N GLU A 91 -0.02 -5.37 9.68
CA GLU A 91 1.04 -4.86 8.80
C GLU A 91 1.11 -5.67 7.49
N THR A 92 0.99 -6.99 7.57
CA THR A 92 0.93 -7.86 6.38
C THR A 92 -0.29 -7.55 5.51
N GLN A 93 -1.47 -7.37 6.12
CA GLN A 93 -2.69 -7.01 5.37
C GLN A 93 -2.57 -5.62 4.70
N TYR A 94 -1.88 -4.68 5.33
CA TYR A 94 -1.61 -3.37 4.73
C TYR A 94 -0.70 -3.48 3.50
N GLU A 95 0.33 -4.32 3.54
CA GLU A 95 1.19 -4.54 2.39
C GLU A 95 0.46 -5.27 1.24
N ILE A 96 -0.43 -6.21 1.57
CA ILE A 96 -1.29 -6.86 0.56
C ILE A 96 -2.21 -5.82 -0.09
N LEU A 97 -2.82 -4.94 0.68
CA LEU A 97 -3.71 -3.89 0.18
C LEU A 97 -2.98 -2.89 -0.74
N LYS A 98 -1.70 -2.59 -0.46
CA LYS A 98 -0.83 -1.75 -1.29
C LYS A 98 -0.22 -2.48 -2.49
N SER A 99 -0.42 -3.79 -2.58
CA SER A 99 0.24 -4.60 -3.59
C SER A 99 -0.17 -4.21 -5.02
N ARG A 100 0.77 -4.37 -5.94
CA ARG A 100 0.50 -4.20 -7.39
C ARG A 100 -0.60 -5.14 -7.90
N HIS A 101 -0.81 -6.26 -7.23
CA HIS A 101 -1.86 -7.21 -7.56
C HIS A 101 -3.25 -6.61 -7.35
N ILE A 102 -3.50 -6.02 -6.18
CA ILE A 102 -4.76 -5.31 -5.90
C ILE A 102 -4.92 -4.12 -6.84
N ALA A 103 -3.88 -3.32 -7.00
CA ALA A 103 -3.89 -2.17 -7.93
C ALA A 103 -4.26 -2.60 -9.36
N SER A 104 -3.67 -3.68 -9.88
CA SER A 104 -3.99 -4.20 -11.21
C SER A 104 -5.44 -4.67 -11.32
N LYS A 105 -5.95 -5.42 -10.30
CA LYS A 105 -7.36 -5.85 -10.30
C LYS A 105 -8.32 -4.66 -10.30
N VAL A 106 -8.02 -3.58 -9.58
CA VAL A 106 -8.84 -2.35 -9.57
C VAL A 106 -8.81 -1.65 -10.92
N VAL A 107 -7.61 -1.50 -11.50
CA VAL A 107 -7.41 -0.90 -12.83
C VAL A 107 -8.21 -1.65 -13.89
N ASP A 108 -8.20 -2.98 -13.84
CA ASP A 108 -8.96 -3.83 -14.77
C ASP A 108 -10.47 -3.73 -14.52
N LYS A 109 -10.91 -3.77 -13.25
CA LYS A 109 -12.33 -3.74 -12.86
C LYS A 109 -13.01 -2.45 -13.27
N LEU A 110 -12.32 -1.32 -13.16
CA LEU A 110 -12.83 0.00 -13.53
C LEU A 110 -12.48 0.43 -14.96
N ASN A 111 -11.79 -0.42 -15.74
CA ASN A 111 -11.30 -0.09 -17.09
C ASN A 111 -10.59 1.27 -17.16
N LEU A 112 -9.72 1.56 -16.16
CA LEU A 112 -9.07 2.86 -16.02
C LEU A 112 -8.21 3.23 -17.23
N GLY A 113 -7.78 2.25 -18.03
CA GLY A 113 -7.02 2.49 -19.27
C GLY A 113 -7.81 3.29 -20.32
N GLU A 114 -9.13 3.19 -20.32
CA GLU A 114 -10.02 3.91 -21.24
C GLU A 114 -10.59 5.20 -20.63
N HIS A 115 -10.36 5.43 -19.32
CA HIS A 115 -10.90 6.58 -18.64
C HIS A 115 -10.17 7.88 -19.04
N PRO A 116 -10.89 8.98 -19.38
CA PRO A 116 -10.29 10.22 -19.89
C PRO A 116 -9.20 10.81 -18.99
N THR A 117 -9.35 10.69 -17.68
CA THR A 117 -8.37 11.18 -16.69
C THR A 117 -7.02 10.49 -16.83
N PHE A 118 -7.00 9.19 -17.16
CA PHE A 118 -5.78 8.41 -17.33
C PHE A 118 -5.23 8.47 -18.75
N GLN A 119 -6.08 8.62 -19.75
CA GLN A 119 -5.64 8.79 -21.15
C GLN A 119 -4.71 9.99 -21.31
N LYS A 120 -4.94 11.07 -20.58
CA LYS A 120 -4.05 12.25 -20.56
C LYS A 120 -2.59 11.91 -20.28
N TYR A 121 -2.31 10.87 -19.46
CA TYR A 121 -0.95 10.42 -19.15
C TYR A 121 -0.28 9.64 -20.29
N PHE A 122 -1.06 9.17 -21.25
CA PHE A 122 -0.57 8.46 -22.43
C PHE A 122 -0.52 9.34 -23.68
N ASP A 123 -1.44 10.31 -23.78
CA ASP A 123 -1.56 11.24 -24.91
C ASP A 123 -0.70 12.51 -24.75
N GLN A 124 0.02 12.65 -23.62
CA GLN A 124 0.98 13.74 -23.48
C GLN A 124 2.08 13.55 -24.53
N GLU A 125 2.00 14.35 -25.58
CA GLU A 125 3.14 14.59 -26.46
C GLU A 125 4.37 14.94 -25.59
N PRO A 126 5.57 14.53 -26.01
CA PRO A 126 6.77 14.72 -25.19
C PRO A 126 6.89 16.18 -24.78
N THR A 127 6.78 16.42 -23.48
CA THR A 127 6.88 17.76 -22.89
C THR A 127 8.19 18.41 -23.34
N VAL A 128 8.22 19.74 -23.44
CA VAL A 128 9.41 20.52 -23.85
C VAL A 128 10.68 20.08 -23.09
N ILE A 129 10.54 19.51 -21.89
CA ILE A 129 11.61 18.93 -21.09
C ILE A 129 12.12 17.59 -21.69
N ASP A 130 11.25 16.77 -22.27
CA ASP A 130 11.65 15.53 -22.94
C ASP A 130 12.30 15.82 -24.29
N SER A 131 11.84 16.87 -25.00
CA SER A 131 12.49 17.41 -26.20
C SER A 131 13.89 17.98 -25.88
N ALA A 132 14.05 18.61 -24.69
CA ALA A 132 15.36 19.08 -24.23
C ALA A 132 16.28 17.89 -23.85
N LYS A 133 15.74 16.83 -23.23
CA LYS A 133 16.49 15.59 -22.95
C LYS A 133 16.89 14.85 -24.21
N GLU A 134 16.03 14.82 -25.24
CA GLU A 134 16.38 14.26 -26.55
C GLU A 134 17.44 15.10 -27.26
N SER A 135 17.37 16.41 -27.15
CA SER A 135 18.39 17.32 -27.70
C SER A 135 19.74 17.15 -27.00
N ILE A 136 19.76 16.93 -25.70
CA ILE A 136 20.99 16.62 -24.92
C ILE A 136 21.48 15.20 -25.26
N LYS A 137 20.58 14.23 -25.42
CA LYS A 137 20.92 12.87 -25.86
C LYS A 137 21.49 12.82 -27.27
N SER A 138 21.03 13.68 -28.17
CA SER A 138 21.57 13.78 -29.53
C SER A 138 22.98 14.37 -29.59
N LEU A 139 23.37 15.21 -28.60
CA LEU A 139 24.74 15.71 -28.44
C LEU A 139 25.70 14.69 -27.87
N LEU A 140 25.19 13.64 -27.19
CA LEU A 140 25.97 12.53 -26.63
C LEU A 140 26.06 11.33 -27.59
N THR A 141 25.95 11.53 -28.90
CA THR A 141 25.87 10.49 -29.96
C THR A 141 27.22 9.77 -30.22
N PHE A 142 27.93 9.41 -29.16
CA PHE A 142 29.09 8.50 -29.26
C PHE A 142 28.82 7.09 -28.67
N LEU A 143 27.59 6.81 -28.25
CA LEU A 143 27.19 5.47 -27.78
C LEU A 143 26.45 4.75 -28.92
N PRO A 144 26.74 3.43 -29.16
CA PRO A 144 26.06 2.67 -30.18
C PRO A 144 24.56 2.67 -29.92
N ARG A 145 23.80 3.20 -30.89
CA ARG A 145 22.34 3.25 -30.87
C ARG A 145 21.85 1.79 -30.92
N GLN A 146 21.40 1.29 -29.78
CA GLN A 146 20.58 0.07 -29.78
C GLN A 146 19.31 0.40 -30.58
N GLU A 147 19.10 -0.32 -31.66
CA GLU A 147 17.88 -0.22 -32.45
C GLU A 147 16.67 -0.40 -31.50
N PRO A 148 15.64 0.43 -31.60
CA PRO A 148 14.44 0.25 -30.79
C PRO A 148 13.88 -1.14 -31.12
N ILE A 149 13.95 -2.05 -30.16
CA ILE A 149 13.31 -3.35 -30.27
C ILE A 149 11.84 -3.07 -30.56
N LYS A 150 11.36 -3.43 -31.75
CA LYS A 150 9.94 -3.38 -32.07
C LYS A 150 9.25 -4.34 -31.10
N LEU A 151 8.73 -3.82 -30.01
CA LEU A 151 7.91 -4.59 -29.10
C LEU A 151 6.68 -5.07 -29.87
N SER A 152 6.28 -6.32 -29.63
CA SER A 152 4.99 -6.81 -30.09
C SER A 152 3.87 -5.94 -29.50
N GLU A 153 2.73 -5.90 -30.16
CA GLU A 153 1.57 -5.11 -29.72
C GLU A 153 1.16 -5.50 -28.29
N GLU A 154 1.18 -6.78 -27.97
CA GLU A 154 0.97 -7.32 -26.62
C GLU A 154 1.95 -6.76 -25.56
N ALA A 155 3.24 -6.67 -25.91
CA ALA A 155 4.25 -6.12 -25.01
C ALA A 155 4.09 -4.60 -24.80
N LEU A 156 3.48 -3.90 -25.75
CA LEU A 156 3.16 -2.49 -25.65
C LEU A 156 1.97 -2.28 -24.72
N GLU A 157 0.93 -3.09 -24.85
CA GLU A 157 -0.24 -3.09 -23.97
C GLU A 157 0.16 -3.41 -22.52
N GLU A 158 1.01 -4.41 -22.33
CA GLU A 158 1.49 -4.76 -21.00
C GLU A 158 2.30 -3.62 -20.36
N LYS A 159 3.15 -2.94 -21.13
CA LYS A 159 3.85 -1.73 -20.64
C LYS A 159 2.88 -0.58 -20.31
N ARG A 160 1.84 -0.37 -21.10
CA ARG A 160 0.79 0.61 -20.80
C ARG A 160 0.10 0.27 -19.48
N LYS A 161 -0.30 -0.99 -19.30
CA LYS A 161 -0.92 -1.47 -18.07
C LYS A 161 -0.01 -1.28 -16.86
N GLN A 162 1.28 -1.65 -16.98
CA GLN A 162 2.24 -1.46 -15.90
C GLN A 162 2.44 0.01 -15.53
N LYS A 163 2.50 0.90 -16.51
CA LYS A 163 2.57 2.36 -16.27
C LYS A 163 1.31 2.86 -15.58
N LEU A 164 0.13 2.40 -16.01
CA LEU A 164 -1.15 2.74 -15.43
C LEU A 164 -1.23 2.30 -13.96
N VAL A 165 -0.84 1.06 -13.64
CA VAL A 165 -0.78 0.54 -12.27
C VAL A 165 0.19 1.37 -11.42
N THR A 166 1.29 1.84 -11.99
CA THR A 166 2.26 2.70 -11.28
C THR A 166 1.64 4.05 -10.93
N ILE A 167 1.04 4.75 -11.92
CA ILE A 167 0.33 6.03 -11.72
C ILE A 167 -0.80 5.88 -10.71
N PHE A 168 -1.56 4.78 -10.80
CA PHE A 168 -2.62 4.46 -9.86
C PHE A 168 -2.07 4.33 -8.43
N SER A 169 -0.99 3.57 -8.25
CA SER A 169 -0.39 3.32 -6.94
C SER A 169 0.22 4.58 -6.30
N GLU A 170 0.73 5.52 -7.10
CA GLU A 170 1.26 6.80 -6.62
C GLU A 170 0.17 7.70 -6.02
N ASN A 171 -1.07 7.59 -6.52
CA ASN A 171 -2.22 8.38 -6.05
C ASN A 171 -3.03 7.64 -4.97
N LEU A 172 -2.69 6.38 -4.66
CA LEU A 172 -3.35 5.58 -3.64
C LEU A 172 -2.62 5.72 -2.30
N HIS A 173 -3.33 6.19 -1.28
CA HIS A 173 -2.81 6.38 0.07
C HIS A 173 -3.55 5.47 1.04
N ILE A 174 -2.83 4.53 1.62
CA ILE A 174 -3.36 3.59 2.60
C ILE A 174 -2.69 3.86 3.93
N SER A 175 -3.49 4.15 4.94
CA SER A 175 -3.01 4.49 6.27
C SER A 175 -3.80 3.76 7.36
N PRO A 176 -3.12 3.07 8.29
CA PRO A 176 -3.77 2.49 9.45
C PRO A 176 -4.24 3.59 10.41
N VAL A 177 -5.40 3.38 11.03
CA VAL A 177 -5.87 4.24 12.12
C VAL A 177 -5.24 3.72 13.42
N PRO A 178 -4.43 4.55 14.12
CA PRO A 178 -3.71 4.10 15.31
C PRO A 178 -4.61 3.46 16.37
N ASN A 179 -4.15 2.36 16.97
CA ASN A 179 -4.85 1.61 18.02
C ASN A 179 -6.22 1.05 17.60
N THR A 180 -6.44 0.82 16.32
CA THR A 180 -7.65 0.20 15.77
C THR A 180 -7.29 -0.83 14.71
N GLN A 181 -8.27 -1.63 14.32
CA GLN A 181 -8.18 -2.57 13.20
C GLN A 181 -8.70 -1.95 11.89
N VAL A 182 -8.85 -0.63 11.86
CA VAL A 182 -9.38 0.12 10.72
C VAL A 182 -8.24 0.66 9.85
N VAL A 183 -8.40 0.48 8.55
CA VAL A 183 -7.53 1.07 7.52
C VAL A 183 -8.32 2.10 6.74
N LYS A 184 -7.71 3.26 6.56
CA LYS A 184 -8.23 4.31 5.70
C LYS A 184 -7.59 4.18 4.33
N ILE A 185 -8.41 4.02 3.30
CA ILE A 185 -8.03 3.96 1.90
C ILE A 185 -8.42 5.30 1.28
N ALA A 186 -7.44 6.08 0.85
CA ALA A 186 -7.68 7.38 0.23
C ALA A 186 -7.11 7.40 -1.18
N TYR A 187 -7.84 7.96 -2.12
CA TYR A 187 -7.41 8.13 -3.49
C TYR A 187 -7.51 9.60 -3.91
N THR A 188 -6.50 10.05 -4.64
CA THR A 188 -6.41 11.45 -5.12
C THR A 188 -6.63 11.50 -6.61
N SER A 189 -7.59 12.34 -7.08
CA SER A 189 -7.94 12.48 -8.50
C SER A 189 -8.38 13.91 -8.85
N GLU A 190 -8.38 14.24 -10.13
CA GLU A 190 -8.97 15.47 -10.65
C GLU A 190 -10.52 15.44 -10.61
N SER A 191 -11.15 14.23 -10.59
CA SER A 191 -12.60 14.05 -10.45
C SER A 191 -12.92 13.52 -9.05
N PRO A 192 -13.81 14.19 -8.30
CA PRO A 192 -14.24 13.72 -6.98
C PRO A 192 -15.03 12.41 -7.05
N GLU A 193 -15.82 12.21 -8.11
CA GLU A 193 -16.58 10.99 -8.33
C GLU A 193 -15.64 9.80 -8.54
N LEU A 194 -14.62 9.98 -9.39
CA LEU A 194 -13.63 8.95 -9.67
C LEU A 194 -12.79 8.62 -8.41
N ALA A 195 -12.43 9.63 -7.62
CA ALA A 195 -11.71 9.41 -6.37
C ALA A 195 -12.54 8.56 -5.39
N ALA A 196 -13.85 8.83 -5.27
CA ALA A 196 -14.76 8.08 -4.42
C ALA A 196 -14.96 6.64 -4.95
N GLU A 197 -15.19 6.48 -6.24
CA GLU A 197 -15.36 5.19 -6.88
C GLU A 197 -14.12 4.30 -6.71
N ILE A 198 -12.93 4.85 -6.97
CA ILE A 198 -11.67 4.10 -6.80
C ILE A 198 -11.47 3.72 -5.34
N SER A 199 -11.65 4.64 -4.38
CA SER A 199 -11.41 4.33 -2.97
C SER A 199 -12.33 3.21 -2.46
N ASN A 200 -13.58 3.15 -2.92
CA ASN A 200 -14.52 2.08 -2.60
C ASN A 200 -14.14 0.77 -3.31
N THR A 201 -13.83 0.85 -4.61
CA THR A 201 -13.46 -0.34 -5.39
C THR A 201 -12.19 -1.01 -4.87
N VAL A 202 -11.22 -0.26 -4.35
CA VAL A 202 -10.03 -0.84 -3.69
C VAL A 202 -10.44 -1.68 -2.49
N ALA A 203 -11.37 -1.20 -1.66
CA ALA A 203 -11.88 -1.96 -0.53
C ALA A 203 -12.61 -3.24 -0.98
N ASP A 204 -13.47 -3.11 -1.99
CA ASP A 204 -14.24 -4.25 -2.54
C ASP A 204 -13.31 -5.32 -3.13
N VAL A 205 -12.34 -4.91 -3.96
CA VAL A 205 -11.37 -5.82 -4.58
C VAL A 205 -10.50 -6.52 -3.52
N TYR A 206 -10.14 -5.82 -2.44
CA TYR A 206 -9.43 -6.45 -1.35
C TYR A 206 -10.28 -7.53 -0.67
N ILE A 207 -11.55 -7.24 -0.37
CA ILE A 207 -12.48 -8.20 0.23
C ILE A 207 -12.66 -9.42 -0.69
N GLU A 208 -12.90 -9.19 -1.98
CA GLU A 208 -13.01 -10.26 -2.98
C GLU A 208 -11.75 -11.13 -3.01
N ASN A 209 -10.57 -10.52 -3.06
CA ASN A 209 -9.28 -11.22 -3.06
C ASN A 209 -9.04 -12.03 -1.77
N TYR A 210 -9.42 -11.48 -0.63
CA TYR A 210 -9.33 -12.15 0.66
C TYR A 210 -10.23 -13.38 0.73
N LEU A 211 -11.48 -13.26 0.29
CA LEU A 211 -12.44 -14.36 0.23
C LEU A 211 -12.01 -15.46 -0.76
N GLU A 212 -11.51 -15.07 -1.93
CA GLU A 212 -10.97 -15.98 -2.94
C GLU A 212 -9.79 -16.81 -2.38
N ALA A 213 -8.85 -16.16 -1.72
CA ALA A 213 -7.71 -16.82 -1.09
C ALA A 213 -8.16 -17.80 0.01
N LYS A 214 -9.12 -17.43 0.86
CA LYS A 214 -9.69 -18.32 1.88
C LYS A 214 -10.40 -19.52 1.29
N PHE A 215 -11.19 -19.31 0.25
CA PHE A 215 -11.88 -20.39 -0.46
C PHE A 215 -10.87 -21.38 -1.07
N GLU A 216 -9.83 -20.87 -1.71
CA GLU A 216 -8.77 -21.71 -2.30
C GLU A 216 -8.04 -22.54 -1.24
N MET A 217 -7.68 -21.94 -0.11
CA MET A 217 -7.06 -22.64 1.02
C MET A 217 -7.96 -23.76 1.55
N THR A 218 -9.25 -23.47 1.77
CA THR A 218 -10.22 -24.44 2.27
C THR A 218 -10.42 -25.59 1.29
N SER A 219 -10.52 -25.29 0.00
CA SER A 219 -10.65 -26.29 -1.06
C SER A 219 -9.44 -27.21 -1.11
N LYS A 220 -8.22 -26.64 -1.10
CA LYS A 220 -6.97 -27.43 -1.06
C LYS A 220 -6.87 -28.29 0.19
N ALA A 221 -7.22 -27.76 1.37
CA ALA A 221 -7.22 -28.52 2.62
C ALA A 221 -8.21 -29.69 2.57
N THR A 222 -9.41 -29.47 2.04
CA THR A 222 -10.44 -30.49 1.88
C THR A 222 -9.99 -31.59 0.91
N SER A 223 -9.39 -31.23 -0.22
CA SER A 223 -8.85 -32.20 -1.19
C SER A 223 -7.73 -33.04 -0.57
N TRP A 224 -6.79 -32.42 0.12
CA TRP A 224 -5.72 -33.11 0.82
C TRP A 224 -6.24 -34.06 1.92
N LEU A 225 -7.24 -33.62 2.69
CA LEU A 225 -7.86 -34.44 3.72
C LEU A 225 -8.54 -35.68 3.13
N ASN A 226 -9.29 -35.52 2.03
CA ASN A 226 -9.93 -36.63 1.32
C ASN A 226 -8.91 -37.64 0.78
N GLU A 227 -7.81 -37.15 0.20
CA GLU A 227 -6.72 -38.01 -0.28
C GLU A 227 -6.03 -38.76 0.85
N SER A 228 -5.78 -38.07 1.97
CA SER A 228 -5.23 -38.66 3.18
C SER A 228 -6.14 -39.75 3.78
N LEU A 229 -7.44 -39.49 3.81
CA LEU A 229 -8.44 -40.48 4.26
C LEU A 229 -8.48 -41.71 3.36
N ALA A 230 -8.44 -41.51 2.03
CA ALA A 230 -8.38 -42.63 1.09
C ALA A 230 -7.11 -43.47 1.30
N GLY A 231 -5.95 -42.84 1.47
CA GLY A 231 -4.68 -43.53 1.75
C GLY A 231 -4.66 -44.26 3.07
N LEU A 232 -5.32 -43.72 4.12
CA LEU A 232 -5.46 -44.41 5.42
C LEU A 232 -6.38 -45.62 5.32
N ARG A 233 -7.49 -45.53 4.59
CA ARG A 233 -8.39 -46.66 4.34
C ARG A 233 -7.67 -47.82 3.63
N GLU A 234 -6.91 -47.49 2.58
CA GLU A 234 -6.12 -48.47 1.84
C GLU A 234 -5.07 -49.16 2.74
N LYS A 235 -4.39 -48.37 3.60
CA LYS A 235 -3.44 -48.93 4.58
C LYS A 235 -4.14 -49.84 5.60
N LEU A 236 -5.31 -49.48 6.10
CA LEU A 236 -6.11 -50.27 7.00
C LEU A 236 -6.49 -51.59 6.35
N GLU A 237 -7.08 -51.56 5.14
CA GLU A 237 -7.48 -52.76 4.39
C GLU A 237 -6.29 -53.71 4.15
N ARG A 238 -5.13 -53.16 3.74
CA ARG A 238 -3.91 -53.99 3.60
C ARG A 238 -3.44 -54.60 4.94
N SER A 239 -3.60 -53.88 6.04
CA SER A 239 -3.23 -54.38 7.37
C SER A 239 -4.17 -55.47 7.82
N GLU A 240 -5.48 -55.32 7.59
CA GLU A 240 -6.49 -56.34 7.86
C GLU A 240 -6.26 -57.61 7.03
N GLN A 241 -5.96 -57.45 5.76
CA GLN A 241 -5.59 -58.60 4.89
C GLN A 241 -4.36 -59.33 5.39
N LYS A 242 -3.29 -58.61 5.75
CA LYS A 242 -2.07 -59.21 6.30
C LYS A 242 -2.34 -59.92 7.63
N LEU A 243 -3.20 -59.41 8.45
CA LEU A 243 -3.61 -59.99 9.70
C LEU A 243 -4.41 -61.30 9.45
N ALA A 244 -5.34 -61.28 8.50
CA ALA A 244 -6.12 -62.46 8.13
C ALA A 244 -5.19 -63.56 7.56
N GLU A 245 -4.25 -63.21 6.63
CA GLU A 245 -3.23 -64.12 6.10
C GLU A 245 -2.34 -64.69 7.20
N PHE A 246 -1.99 -63.91 8.22
CA PHE A 246 -1.20 -64.37 9.37
C PHE A 246 -1.97 -65.41 10.19
N TYR A 247 -3.24 -65.16 10.48
CA TYR A 247 -4.10 -66.11 11.21
C TYR A 247 -4.27 -67.43 10.46
N GLU A 248 -4.49 -67.36 9.13
CA GLU A 248 -4.58 -68.56 8.29
C GLU A 248 -3.25 -69.38 8.26
N ARG A 249 -2.12 -68.72 8.13
CA ARG A 249 -0.80 -69.36 8.06
C ARG A 249 -0.37 -70.01 9.35
N GLU A 250 -0.64 -69.32 10.48
CA GLU A 250 -0.24 -69.80 11.82
C GLU A 250 -1.27 -70.77 12.43
N GLN A 251 -2.36 -71.06 11.71
CA GLN A 251 -3.46 -71.93 12.17
C GLN A 251 -3.99 -71.50 13.58
N LEU A 252 -3.93 -70.21 13.89
CA LEU A 252 -4.44 -69.62 15.10
C LEU A 252 -5.96 -69.62 15.04
N VAL A 253 -6.58 -70.54 15.73
CA VAL A 253 -8.03 -70.58 15.92
C VAL A 253 -8.45 -69.35 16.73
N ASP A 254 -9.52 -68.72 16.29
CA ASP A 254 -10.15 -67.52 16.83
C ASP A 254 -10.00 -67.37 18.33
N LEU A 255 -9.27 -66.37 18.78
CA LEU A 255 -9.05 -66.10 20.21
C LEU A 255 -10.36 -65.82 20.97
N ASP A 256 -11.40 -65.36 20.28
CA ASP A 256 -12.74 -65.18 20.88
C ASP A 256 -13.38 -66.53 21.28
N GLY A 257 -13.11 -67.60 20.53
CA GLY A 257 -13.52 -68.96 20.92
C GLY A 257 -12.77 -69.50 22.16
N VAL A 258 -11.46 -69.16 22.24
CA VAL A 258 -10.65 -69.61 23.40
C VAL A 258 -10.97 -68.83 24.67
N VAL A 259 -11.23 -67.51 24.57
CA VAL A 259 -11.64 -66.68 25.70
C VAL A 259 -13.06 -67.08 26.19
N GLY A 260 -13.95 -67.42 25.27
CA GLY A 260 -15.30 -67.93 25.57
C GLY A 260 -15.24 -69.24 26.29
N LEU A 261 -14.43 -70.20 25.85
CA LEU A 261 -14.24 -71.49 26.54
C LEU A 261 -13.57 -71.32 27.88
N ALA A 262 -12.61 -70.47 28.08
CA ALA A 262 -11.98 -70.19 29.36
C ALA A 262 -12.94 -69.48 30.33
N ALA A 263 -13.83 -68.65 29.85
CA ALA A 263 -14.87 -68.00 30.64
C ALA A 263 -15.95 -69.02 31.09
N GLU A 264 -16.30 -69.99 30.24
CA GLU A 264 -17.26 -71.03 30.49
C GLU A 264 -16.70 -72.10 31.49
N GLU A 265 -15.39 -72.44 31.37
CA GLU A 265 -14.68 -73.29 32.35
C GLU A 265 -14.58 -72.66 33.73
N LEU A 266 -14.35 -71.36 33.80
CA LEU A 266 -14.33 -70.63 35.08
C LEU A 266 -15.71 -70.50 35.72
N GLN A 267 -16.79 -70.48 34.95
CA GLN A 267 -18.15 -70.52 35.48
C GLN A 267 -18.58 -71.92 35.93
N GLY A 268 -18.01 -73.01 35.41
CA GLY A 268 -18.27 -74.32 35.77
C GLY A 268 -17.59 -74.78 37.10
N LEU A 269 -16.63 -74.00 37.59
CA LEU A 269 -15.86 -74.28 38.83
C LEU A 269 -16.30 -73.45 40.04
N SER A 270 -17.35 -72.64 39.89
CA SER A 270 -17.93 -71.87 41.00
C SER A 270 -19.31 -72.41 41.36
#